data_2214ca5c1a62a0edd79580acac15d370
#
_entry.id   2214ca5c1a62a0edd79580acac15d370
#
_cell.length_a   1.000
_cell.length_b   1.000
_cell.length_c   1.000
_cell.angle_alpha   90.00
_cell.angle_beta   90.00
_cell.angle_gamma   90.00
#
_symmetry.space_group_name_H-M   'P 1'
#
loop_
_entity.id
_entity.type
_entity.pdbx_description
1 polymer ?
#
loop_
_entity_poly.entity_id
_entity_poly.type
_entity_poly.pdbx_seq_one_letter_code
_entity_poly.pdbx_strand_id
1 'polypeptide(L)'
;MINGLRTVKYPVADLARAKEWFAEVFGVAPYFDQPFYAGFAIGGFELGLVPDGTPGTAGAVVYWGVDDIEAEVARIVALGASEHEPIQEVGEGIKVAELKDPFGNVLGLILNPHFDVAAVR
;
A
#
# COMPACT_ATOMS: atom_id res chain seq x y z
N MET A 1 -13.61 -10.14 20.51
CA MET A 1 -12.68 -9.00 20.52
C MET A 1 -12.05 -8.82 19.16
N ILE A 2 -11.87 -7.57 18.77
CA ILE A 2 -11.15 -7.24 17.54
C ILE A 2 -9.66 -7.35 17.83
N ASN A 3 -8.93 -8.09 16.97
CA ASN A 3 -7.51 -8.35 17.19
C ASN A 3 -6.58 -7.37 16.46
N GLY A 4 -7.12 -6.57 15.56
CA GLY A 4 -6.36 -5.62 14.75
C GLY A 4 -6.59 -5.79 13.26
N LEU A 5 -5.86 -5.04 12.49
CA LEU A 5 -5.96 -5.08 11.03
C LEU A 5 -5.45 -6.42 10.49
N ARG A 6 -6.09 -6.95 9.46
CA ARG A 6 -5.69 -8.19 8.79
C ARG A 6 -5.49 -8.00 7.29
N THR A 7 -6.46 -7.42 6.62
CA THR A 7 -6.50 -7.36 5.15
C THR A 7 -6.95 -5.99 4.69
N VAL A 8 -6.33 -5.49 3.64
CA VAL A 8 -6.76 -4.31 2.90
C VAL A 8 -7.01 -4.73 1.46
N LYS A 9 -8.17 -4.39 0.91
CA LYS A 9 -8.51 -4.69 -0.49
C LYS A 9 -8.47 -3.43 -1.33
N TYR A 10 -7.80 -3.50 -2.48
CA TYR A 10 -7.78 -2.44 -3.47
C TYR A 10 -8.55 -2.91 -4.71
N PRO A 11 -9.59 -2.18 -5.13
CA PRO A 11 -10.23 -2.46 -6.41
C PRO A 11 -9.34 -1.98 -7.55
N VAL A 12 -9.15 -2.84 -8.55
CA VAL A 12 -8.35 -2.54 -9.73
C VAL A 12 -9.07 -3.05 -10.96
N ALA A 13 -9.11 -2.25 -12.02
CA ALA A 13 -9.84 -2.64 -13.22
C ALA A 13 -9.12 -3.76 -14.00
N ASP A 14 -7.79 -3.76 -13.99
CA ASP A 14 -6.95 -4.75 -14.67
C ASP A 14 -6.16 -5.53 -13.63
N LEU A 15 -6.70 -6.65 -13.19
CA LEU A 15 -6.10 -7.45 -12.13
C LEU A 15 -4.73 -8.01 -12.55
N ALA A 16 -4.59 -8.47 -13.79
CA ALA A 16 -3.32 -9.05 -14.24
C ALA A 16 -2.18 -8.02 -14.21
N ARG A 17 -2.44 -6.82 -14.69
CA ARG A 17 -1.45 -5.74 -14.69
C ARG A 17 -1.18 -5.23 -13.27
N ALA A 18 -2.22 -5.08 -12.47
CA ALA A 18 -2.08 -4.64 -11.07
C ALA A 18 -1.28 -5.63 -10.26
N LYS A 19 -1.51 -6.91 -10.44
CA LYS A 19 -0.76 -7.97 -9.76
C LYS A 19 0.74 -7.86 -10.02
N GLU A 20 1.15 -7.64 -11.27
CA GLU A 20 2.56 -7.47 -11.62
C GLU A 20 3.14 -6.20 -10.97
N TRP A 21 2.41 -5.10 -11.04
CA TRP A 21 2.86 -3.83 -10.49
C TRP A 21 3.03 -3.90 -8.97
N PHE A 22 2.04 -4.44 -8.26
CA PHE A 22 2.11 -4.54 -6.80
C PHE A 22 3.19 -5.54 -6.34
N ALA A 23 3.41 -6.62 -7.09
CA ALA A 23 4.51 -7.54 -6.80
C ALA A 23 5.85 -6.83 -6.86
N GLU A 24 6.03 -5.94 -7.82
CA GLU A 24 7.26 -5.15 -7.96
C GLU A 24 7.40 -4.11 -6.84
N VAL A 25 6.32 -3.39 -6.53
CA VAL A 25 6.32 -2.38 -5.46
C VAL A 25 6.67 -3.01 -4.10
N PHE A 26 6.02 -4.11 -3.76
CA PHE A 26 6.18 -4.73 -2.45
C PHE A 26 7.28 -5.79 -2.39
N GLY A 27 7.83 -6.18 -3.55
CA GLY A 27 8.94 -7.12 -3.60
C GLY A 27 8.56 -8.56 -3.25
N VAL A 28 7.30 -8.92 -3.39
CA VAL A 28 6.80 -10.28 -3.11
C VAL A 28 5.86 -10.73 -4.22
N ALA A 29 5.81 -12.03 -4.46
CA ALA A 29 4.80 -12.62 -5.34
C ALA A 29 3.50 -12.85 -4.57
N PRO A 30 2.35 -12.89 -5.23
CA PRO A 30 1.10 -13.24 -4.54
C PRO A 30 1.16 -14.67 -4.04
N TYR A 31 0.69 -14.90 -2.82
CA TYR A 31 0.56 -16.25 -2.28
C TYR A 31 -0.75 -16.91 -2.69
N PHE A 32 -1.73 -16.10 -3.09
CA PHE A 32 -3.02 -16.55 -3.62
C PHE A 32 -3.25 -15.81 -4.92
N ASP A 33 -3.46 -16.54 -6.01
CA ASP A 33 -3.50 -15.95 -7.35
C ASP A 33 -4.61 -16.62 -8.18
N GLN A 34 -5.77 -15.98 -8.22
CA GLN A 34 -6.93 -16.43 -8.95
C GLN A 34 -7.50 -15.29 -9.79
N PRO A 35 -8.30 -15.56 -10.82
CA PRO A 35 -8.86 -14.48 -11.64
C PRO A 35 -9.76 -13.50 -10.89
N PHE A 36 -10.24 -13.87 -9.71
CA PHE A 36 -11.14 -13.05 -8.91
C PHE A 36 -10.47 -12.38 -7.71
N TYR A 37 -9.20 -12.72 -7.42
CA TYR A 37 -8.50 -12.21 -6.23
C TYR A 37 -7.00 -12.53 -6.29
N ALA A 38 -6.18 -11.54 -6.07
CA ALA A 38 -4.76 -11.74 -5.84
C ALA A 38 -4.42 -11.26 -4.42
N GLY A 39 -3.85 -12.15 -3.61
CA GLY A 39 -3.49 -11.85 -2.22
C GLY A 39 -1.98 -11.89 -2.01
N PHE A 40 -1.46 -10.85 -1.36
CA PHE A 40 -0.05 -10.71 -1.03
C PHE A 40 0.12 -10.68 0.48
N ALA A 41 1.09 -11.40 1.01
CA ALA A 41 1.47 -11.32 2.42
C ALA A 41 2.58 -10.28 2.57
N ILE A 42 2.29 -9.21 3.30
CA ILE A 42 3.20 -8.09 3.47
C ILE A 42 3.33 -7.78 4.96
N GLY A 43 4.48 -8.14 5.53
CA GLY A 43 4.74 -7.86 6.96
C GLY A 43 3.71 -8.47 7.90
N GLY A 44 3.08 -9.57 7.53
CA GLY A 44 2.06 -10.23 8.32
C GLY A 44 0.63 -9.79 8.01
N PHE A 45 0.46 -8.76 7.19
CA PHE A 45 -0.86 -8.29 6.73
C PHE A 45 -1.11 -8.75 5.30
N GLU A 46 -2.36 -8.78 4.90
CA GLU A 46 -2.71 -9.12 3.53
C GLU A 46 -3.09 -7.89 2.73
N LEU A 47 -2.47 -7.75 1.55
CA LEU A 47 -2.96 -6.87 0.49
C LEU A 47 -3.76 -7.72 -0.48
N GLY A 48 -5.03 -7.40 -0.67
CA GLY A 48 -5.89 -8.06 -1.66
C GLY A 48 -6.17 -7.14 -2.83
N LEU A 49 -6.04 -7.67 -4.04
CA LEU A 49 -6.45 -6.97 -5.26
C LEU A 49 -7.70 -7.65 -5.80
N VAL A 50 -8.72 -6.87 -6.11
CA VAL A 50 -9.99 -7.38 -6.61
C VAL A 50 -10.38 -6.67 -7.90
N PRO A 51 -10.90 -7.40 -8.91
CA PRO A 51 -11.35 -6.78 -10.15
C PRO A 51 -12.71 -6.08 -10.02
N ASP A 52 -13.39 -6.28 -8.91
CA ASP A 52 -14.69 -5.67 -8.62
C ASP A 52 -14.52 -4.36 -7.88
N GLY A 53 -15.53 -3.52 -7.92
CA GLY A 53 -15.55 -2.25 -7.22
C GLY A 53 -14.94 -1.13 -8.06
N THR A 54 -14.94 0.07 -7.48
CA THR A 54 -14.51 1.28 -8.17
C THR A 54 -13.26 1.82 -7.51
N PRO A 55 -12.12 1.88 -8.23
CA PRO A 55 -10.94 2.57 -7.72
C PRO A 55 -11.21 4.04 -7.45
N GLY A 56 -10.50 4.63 -6.50
CA GLY A 56 -10.67 6.03 -6.20
C GLY A 56 -9.72 6.54 -5.14
N THR A 57 -9.69 7.86 -5.01
CA THR A 57 -8.83 8.57 -4.07
C THR A 57 -9.58 9.09 -2.84
N ALA A 58 -10.88 8.86 -2.78
CA ALA A 58 -11.72 9.25 -1.64
C ALA A 58 -11.85 8.07 -0.65
N GLY A 59 -12.16 8.39 0.59
CA GLY A 59 -12.37 7.39 1.64
C GLY A 59 -11.14 7.21 2.52
N ALA A 60 -11.02 6.01 3.09
CA ALA A 60 -9.91 5.70 4.00
C ALA A 60 -8.59 5.63 3.24
N VAL A 61 -7.53 6.11 3.90
CA VAL A 61 -6.18 6.02 3.36
C VAL A 61 -5.43 4.95 4.13
N VAL A 62 -4.74 4.08 3.41
CA VAL A 62 -3.91 3.02 3.97
C VAL A 62 -2.46 3.47 3.92
N TYR A 63 -1.77 3.40 5.05
CA TYR A 63 -0.35 3.75 5.12
C TYR A 63 0.49 2.51 5.35
N TRP A 64 1.50 2.34 4.50
CA TRP A 64 2.47 1.26 4.59
C TRP A 64 3.75 1.77 5.22
N GLY A 65 4.29 1.04 6.18
CA GLY A 65 5.49 1.42 6.91
C GLY A 65 6.75 1.35 6.05
N VAL A 66 7.57 2.39 6.10
CA VAL A 66 8.84 2.46 5.37
C VAL A 66 9.92 2.98 6.32
N ASP A 67 11.18 2.67 6.00
CA ASP A 67 12.33 3.14 6.78
C ASP A 67 12.93 4.43 6.21
N ASP A 68 12.82 4.63 4.90
CA ASP A 68 13.30 5.81 4.18
C ASP A 68 12.23 6.27 3.21
N ILE A 69 11.42 7.22 3.67
CA ILE A 69 10.24 7.64 2.90
C ILE A 69 10.61 8.39 1.62
N GLU A 70 11.69 9.18 1.65
CA GLU A 70 12.14 9.91 0.46
C GLU A 70 12.58 8.94 -0.65
N ALA A 71 13.35 7.92 -0.28
CA ALA A 71 13.80 6.89 -1.24
C ALA A 71 12.63 6.07 -1.77
N GLU A 72 11.69 5.69 -0.91
CA GLU A 72 10.54 4.88 -1.33
C GLU A 72 9.59 5.65 -2.23
N VAL A 73 9.32 6.91 -1.95
CA VAL A 73 8.52 7.76 -2.84
C VAL A 73 9.16 7.83 -4.22
N ALA A 74 10.48 8.10 -4.28
CA ALA A 74 11.18 8.19 -5.56
C ALA A 74 11.13 6.86 -6.33
N ARG A 75 11.31 5.73 -5.64
CA ARG A 75 11.28 4.41 -6.25
C ARG A 75 9.91 4.09 -6.83
N ILE A 76 8.85 4.33 -6.07
CA ILE A 76 7.48 3.99 -6.48
C ILE A 76 6.99 4.92 -7.58
N VAL A 77 7.37 6.21 -7.55
CA VAL A 77 7.07 7.14 -8.64
C VAL A 77 7.76 6.67 -9.94
N ALA A 78 9.01 6.20 -9.84
CA ALA A 78 9.71 5.66 -11.01
C ALA A 78 9.02 4.39 -11.57
N LEU A 79 8.27 3.66 -10.76
CA LEU A 79 7.48 2.51 -11.19
C LEU A 79 6.12 2.89 -11.80
N GLY A 80 5.77 4.17 -11.81
CA GLY A 80 4.54 4.63 -12.49
C GLY A 80 3.50 5.30 -11.61
N ALA A 81 3.73 5.41 -10.31
CA ALA A 81 2.85 6.18 -9.44
C ALA A 81 3.08 7.68 -9.62
N SER A 82 2.11 8.48 -9.19
CA SER A 82 2.24 9.94 -9.17
C SER A 82 2.03 10.45 -7.75
N GLU A 83 2.55 11.63 -7.46
CA GLU A 83 2.35 12.27 -6.16
C GLU A 83 0.89 12.66 -5.99
N HIS A 84 0.31 12.32 -4.83
CA HIS A 84 -1.04 12.73 -4.44
C HIS A 84 -0.97 13.75 -3.31
N GLU A 85 -0.25 13.42 -2.24
CA GLU A 85 0.11 14.34 -1.17
C GLU A 85 1.63 14.25 -0.95
N PRO A 86 2.35 15.38 -0.88
CA PRO A 86 3.80 15.36 -0.73
C PRO A 86 4.22 14.82 0.64
N ILE A 87 5.50 14.47 0.76
CA ILE A 87 6.07 14.08 2.06
C ILE A 87 5.89 15.24 3.02
N GLN A 88 5.34 14.94 4.20
CA GLN A 88 5.02 15.93 5.22
C GLN A 88 5.38 15.37 6.59
N GLU A 89 6.11 16.15 7.37
CA GLU A 89 6.30 15.81 8.78
C GLU A 89 5.07 16.24 9.57
N VAL A 90 4.50 15.29 10.32
CA VAL A 90 3.27 15.52 11.07
C VAL A 90 3.50 15.59 12.58
N GLY A 91 4.77 15.65 13.00
CA GLY A 91 5.19 15.78 14.38
C GLY A 91 5.96 14.56 14.86
N GLU A 92 6.84 14.77 15.83
CA GLU A 92 7.61 13.72 16.52
C GLU A 92 8.43 12.81 15.59
N GLY A 93 8.89 13.36 14.46
CA GLY A 93 9.67 12.61 13.47
C GLY A 93 8.83 11.70 12.57
N ILE A 94 7.51 11.73 12.69
CA ILE A 94 6.62 10.96 11.83
C ILE A 94 6.44 11.70 10.51
N LYS A 95 6.67 10.99 9.39
CA LYS A 95 6.48 11.52 8.05
C LYS A 95 5.48 10.66 7.29
N VAL A 96 4.62 11.31 6.51
CA VAL A 96 3.63 10.63 5.67
C VAL A 96 3.71 11.17 4.26
N ALA A 97 3.27 10.35 3.31
CA ALA A 97 3.10 10.74 1.92
C ALA A 97 1.98 9.91 1.31
N GLU A 98 1.34 10.44 0.29
CA GLU A 98 0.34 9.70 -0.45
C GLU A 98 0.69 9.72 -1.93
N LEU A 99 0.71 8.56 -2.54
CA LEU A 99 0.92 8.39 -3.96
C LEU A 99 -0.37 7.89 -4.59
N LYS A 100 -0.60 8.29 -5.82
CA LYS A 100 -1.68 7.72 -6.62
C LYS A 100 -1.09 6.61 -7.46
N ASP A 101 -1.59 5.39 -7.30
CA ASP A 101 -1.11 4.27 -8.07
C ASP A 101 -1.63 4.35 -9.52
N PRO A 102 -1.07 3.56 -10.46
CA PRO A 102 -1.52 3.60 -11.85
C PRO A 102 -2.96 3.13 -12.07
N PHE A 103 -3.62 2.62 -11.04
CA PHE A 103 -4.97 2.04 -11.11
C PHE A 103 -6.03 2.95 -10.48
N GLY A 104 -5.64 4.13 -9.98
CA GLY A 104 -6.56 5.13 -9.46
C GLY A 104 -6.79 5.09 -7.96
N ASN A 105 -6.02 4.32 -7.21
CA ASN A 105 -6.11 4.26 -5.75
C ASN A 105 -4.97 5.03 -5.09
N VAL A 106 -5.13 5.31 -3.80
CA VAL A 106 -4.09 5.94 -3.00
C VAL A 106 -3.23 4.87 -2.33
N LEU A 107 -1.91 5.03 -2.47
CA LEU A 107 -0.92 4.26 -1.75
C LEU A 107 -0.24 5.20 -0.76
N GLY A 108 -0.57 5.05 0.52
CA GLY A 108 0.02 5.85 1.58
C GLY A 108 1.32 5.23 2.10
N LEU A 109 2.28 6.07 2.44
CA LEU A 109 3.52 5.65 3.07
C LEU A 109 3.69 6.39 4.39
N ILE A 110 4.23 5.69 5.38
CA ILE A 110 4.50 6.28 6.69
C ILE A 110 5.84 5.83 7.23
N LEU A 111 6.63 6.80 7.66
CA LEU A 111 7.81 6.57 8.48
C LEU A 111 7.43 6.97 9.90
N ASN A 112 7.36 5.99 10.79
CA ASN A 112 7.01 6.23 12.20
C ASN A 112 8.06 5.61 13.10
N PRO A 113 8.99 6.42 13.66
CA PRO A 113 10.04 5.88 14.53
C PRO A 113 9.54 5.32 15.86
N HIS A 114 8.26 5.58 16.20
CA HIS A 114 7.66 5.11 17.45
C HIS A 114 6.83 3.85 17.27
N PHE A 115 6.74 3.30 16.04
CA PHE A 115 5.95 2.09 15.80
C PHE A 115 6.60 0.88 16.48
N ASP A 116 5.83 0.19 17.29
CA ASP A 116 6.29 -1.01 18.02
C ASP A 116 5.81 -2.28 17.29
N VAL A 117 6.72 -2.88 16.54
CA VAL A 117 6.44 -4.13 15.82
C VAL A 117 6.04 -5.25 16.77
N ALA A 118 6.57 -5.26 17.98
CA ALA A 118 6.24 -6.29 18.97
C ALA A 118 4.78 -6.21 19.46
N ALA A 119 4.13 -5.05 19.29
CA ALA A 119 2.73 -4.89 19.66
C ALA A 119 1.76 -5.40 18.59
N VAL A 120 2.22 -5.77 17.40
CA VAL A 120 1.37 -6.29 16.32
C VAL A 120 0.92 -7.71 16.66
N ARG A 121 -0.36 -7.99 16.51
CA ARG A 121 -0.98 -9.24 16.95
C ARG A 121 -1.48 -10.09 15.78
#